data_45551009b45b59e89eb160268b5ae781
#
_entry.id   45551009b45b59e89eb160268b5ae781
#
_cell.length_a   1.000
_cell.length_b   1.000
_cell.length_c   1.000
_cell.angle_alpha   90.00
_cell.angle_beta   90.00
_cell.angle_gamma   90.00
#
_symmetry.space_group_name_H-M   'P 1'
#
loop_
_entity.id
_entity.type
_entity.pdbx_description
1 polymer ?
#
loop_
_entity_poly.entity_id
_entity_poly.type
_entity_poly.pdbx_seq_one_letter_code
_entity_poly.pdbx_strand_id
1 'polypeptide(L)'
;MQKNELVLRYGMNPHQVPASAYMESGSLPFQVKNGSPGFINLLDALNSWQLVKELKKATGMPAATSFKHVSPAGAAIAVPLSEQLAKAYFVENLDLSPLAIAYARARGADRVSSFGDWIALSDEVDESTAKLIRREVSDGVIAPGFSEQAYEILSQKQNGRYCMLEVDENYIPDDEETRTIFGVKLKQGRNITKNWHEQIQNVVTANKILPDSAQRDLIVALITLKFTQSNSICFAYDGQVIGNGAGQQSRIHCTRLAGSKADIWYLRQHPNTLNLDFGERLGRPEKDNAIDGFLRDDLSPEEDLIWKQSFNNAPTRLSPDAKRKWLDTISGVAMASDAFIPFRDNIDRAYMSGVQFVVQPGGSVRDEDVVKACDNYGMTMSLSGTRLFHH
;
A
#
# COMPACT_ATOMS: atom_id res chain seq x y z
N MET A 1 4.49 -30.39 -16.23
CA MET A 1 5.88 -29.94 -16.05
C MET A 1 5.86 -28.45 -15.83
N GLN A 2 6.39 -27.96 -14.71
CA GLN A 2 6.61 -26.53 -14.51
C GLN A 2 7.63 -26.05 -15.55
N LYS A 3 7.33 -24.93 -16.20
CA LYS A 3 8.19 -24.35 -17.23
C LYS A 3 9.27 -23.49 -16.57
N ASN A 4 10.48 -23.50 -17.12
CA ASN A 4 11.54 -22.57 -16.69
C ASN A 4 11.44 -21.21 -17.40
N GLU A 5 10.56 -21.05 -18.39
CA GLU A 5 10.37 -19.82 -19.17
C GLU A 5 8.90 -19.59 -19.48
N LEU A 6 8.50 -18.31 -19.41
CA LEU A 6 7.22 -17.77 -19.85
C LEU A 6 7.48 -16.68 -20.90
N VAL A 7 7.08 -16.95 -22.15
CA VAL A 7 7.14 -15.94 -23.23
C VAL A 7 6.08 -14.87 -22.98
N LEU A 8 6.48 -13.61 -23.03
CA LEU A 8 5.63 -12.45 -22.84
C LEU A 8 5.35 -11.77 -24.19
N ARG A 9 4.20 -11.10 -24.27
CA ARG A 9 3.80 -10.42 -25.51
C ARG A 9 4.80 -9.30 -25.89
N TYR A 10 5.29 -8.55 -24.91
CA TYR A 10 6.31 -7.50 -25.02
C TYR A 10 6.86 -7.19 -23.61
N GLY A 11 7.92 -6.43 -23.52
CA GLY A 11 8.52 -5.96 -22.28
C GLY A 11 7.71 -4.86 -21.58
N MET A 12 8.36 -3.86 -20.99
CA MET A 12 7.64 -2.74 -20.36
C MET A 12 6.84 -1.92 -21.37
N ASN A 13 7.30 -1.84 -22.62
CA ASN A 13 6.63 -1.11 -23.69
C ASN A 13 6.38 -2.01 -24.90
N PRO A 14 5.33 -1.76 -25.72
CA PRO A 14 4.95 -2.63 -26.84
C PRO A 14 6.04 -2.88 -27.90
N HIS A 15 6.98 -1.97 -28.07
CA HIS A 15 8.10 -2.11 -29.01
C HIS A 15 9.28 -2.94 -28.47
N GLN A 16 9.28 -3.27 -27.18
CA GLN A 16 10.35 -4.04 -26.52
C GLN A 16 10.09 -5.54 -26.71
N VAL A 17 10.44 -6.05 -27.84
CA VAL A 17 10.33 -7.48 -28.22
C VAL A 17 11.67 -8.02 -28.72
N PRO A 18 12.01 -9.28 -28.44
CA PRO A 18 11.24 -10.28 -27.67
C PRO A 18 11.23 -9.97 -26.17
N ALA A 19 10.31 -10.61 -25.44
CA ALA A 19 10.22 -10.51 -23.99
C ALA A 19 9.87 -11.89 -23.37
N SER A 20 10.49 -12.22 -22.25
CA SER A 20 10.18 -13.42 -21.47
C SER A 20 10.53 -13.23 -19.99
N ALA A 21 9.93 -14.07 -19.14
CA ALA A 21 10.36 -14.29 -17.77
C ALA A 21 10.92 -15.72 -17.67
N TYR A 22 12.12 -15.90 -17.14
CA TYR A 22 12.77 -17.19 -17.06
C TYR A 22 13.63 -17.35 -15.81
N MET A 23 13.90 -18.60 -15.47
CA MET A 23 14.88 -18.98 -14.46
C MET A 23 16.11 -19.59 -15.14
N GLU A 24 17.32 -19.20 -14.69
CA GLU A 24 18.57 -19.80 -15.18
C GLU A 24 18.67 -21.29 -14.81
N SER A 25 18.11 -21.67 -13.67
CA SER A 25 18.00 -23.04 -13.18
C SER A 25 16.66 -23.28 -12.48
N GLY A 26 16.14 -24.49 -12.58
CA GLY A 26 14.85 -24.84 -11.97
C GLY A 26 13.66 -24.38 -12.80
N SER A 27 12.52 -24.23 -12.15
CA SER A 27 11.25 -23.78 -12.73
C SER A 27 10.82 -22.44 -12.13
N LEU A 28 9.97 -21.72 -12.86
CA LEU A 28 9.36 -20.49 -12.36
C LEU A 28 8.67 -20.74 -11.01
N PRO A 29 8.85 -19.85 -10.01
CA PRO A 29 8.25 -20.02 -8.68
C PRO A 29 6.75 -19.67 -8.66
N PHE A 30 6.11 -19.62 -9.81
CA PHE A 30 4.66 -19.38 -9.96
C PHE A 30 4.11 -20.09 -11.19
N GLN A 31 2.78 -20.27 -11.18
CA GLN A 31 2.01 -20.78 -12.30
C GLN A 31 0.94 -19.78 -12.71
N VAL A 32 0.71 -19.63 -14.01
CA VAL A 32 -0.43 -18.85 -14.53
C VAL A 32 -1.66 -19.75 -14.50
N LYS A 33 -2.60 -19.46 -13.61
CA LYS A 33 -3.86 -20.23 -13.48
C LYS A 33 -4.92 -19.73 -14.45
N ASN A 34 -4.89 -18.44 -14.78
CA ASN A 34 -5.79 -17.82 -15.75
C ASN A 34 -5.17 -16.55 -16.33
N GLY A 35 -5.60 -16.15 -17.51
CA GLY A 35 -5.14 -14.93 -18.18
C GLY A 35 -3.74 -15.05 -18.77
N SER A 36 -3.10 -13.90 -19.01
CA SER A 36 -1.74 -13.81 -19.56
C SER A 36 -1.05 -12.58 -18.97
N PRO A 37 -0.13 -12.73 -18.01
CA PRO A 37 0.56 -11.60 -17.41
C PRO A 37 1.51 -10.92 -18.40
N GLY A 38 1.55 -9.60 -18.37
CA GLY A 38 2.58 -8.82 -19.04
C GLY A 38 3.83 -8.64 -18.17
N PHE A 39 4.86 -8.05 -18.74
CA PHE A 39 6.12 -7.77 -18.05
C PHE A 39 5.91 -6.93 -16.77
N ILE A 40 5.13 -5.83 -16.88
CA ILE A 40 4.82 -4.96 -15.73
C ILE A 40 4.01 -5.70 -14.68
N ASN A 41 3.05 -6.55 -15.09
CA ASN A 41 2.27 -7.35 -14.16
C ASN A 41 3.16 -8.28 -13.31
N LEU A 42 4.20 -8.88 -13.91
CA LEU A 42 5.14 -9.73 -13.18
C LEU A 42 6.02 -8.93 -12.20
N LEU A 43 6.43 -7.71 -12.57
CA LEU A 43 7.13 -6.83 -11.63
C LEU A 43 6.28 -6.54 -10.40
N ASP A 44 5.01 -6.16 -10.62
CA ASP A 44 4.08 -5.89 -9.51
C ASP A 44 3.78 -7.16 -8.71
N ALA A 45 3.49 -8.28 -9.37
CA ALA A 45 3.18 -9.56 -8.74
C ALA A 45 4.29 -10.06 -7.81
N LEU A 46 5.52 -10.11 -8.31
CA LEU A 46 6.63 -10.72 -7.56
C LEU A 46 7.11 -9.82 -6.41
N ASN A 47 7.05 -8.49 -6.56
CA ASN A 47 7.34 -7.58 -5.46
C ASN A 47 6.23 -7.60 -4.39
N SER A 48 4.98 -7.53 -4.82
CA SER A 48 3.83 -7.52 -3.91
C SER A 48 3.69 -8.84 -3.12
N TRP A 49 4.01 -9.98 -3.74
CA TRP A 49 4.04 -11.27 -3.05
C TRP A 49 5.04 -11.29 -1.89
N GLN A 50 6.25 -10.80 -2.13
CA GLN A 50 7.27 -10.74 -1.07
C GLN A 50 6.79 -9.86 0.09
N LEU A 51 6.14 -8.74 -0.19
CA LEU A 51 5.59 -7.85 0.83
C LEU A 51 4.58 -8.57 1.72
N VAL A 52 3.55 -9.21 1.14
CA VAL A 52 2.51 -9.87 1.95
C VAL A 52 3.04 -11.10 2.70
N LYS A 53 4.01 -11.83 2.13
CA LYS A 53 4.70 -12.94 2.80
C LYS A 53 5.46 -12.44 4.04
N GLU A 54 6.16 -11.30 3.95
CA GLU A 54 6.85 -10.70 5.09
C GLU A 54 5.89 -10.14 6.13
N LEU A 55 4.80 -9.48 5.73
CA LEU A 55 3.75 -8.99 6.64
C LEU A 55 3.14 -10.14 7.45
N LYS A 56 2.71 -11.22 6.77
CA LYS A 56 2.15 -12.40 7.45
C LYS A 56 3.16 -13.01 8.42
N LYS A 57 4.42 -13.15 8.00
CA LYS A 57 5.48 -13.71 8.86
C LYS A 57 5.73 -12.84 10.09
N ALA A 58 5.73 -11.52 9.96
CA ALA A 58 6.02 -10.59 11.05
C ALA A 58 4.87 -10.44 12.05
N THR A 59 3.62 -10.57 11.57
CA THR A 59 2.43 -10.26 12.39
C THR A 59 1.61 -11.48 12.76
N GLY A 60 1.80 -12.62 12.09
CA GLY A 60 0.98 -13.82 12.25
C GLY A 60 -0.44 -13.70 11.69
N MET A 61 -0.77 -12.62 11.00
CA MET A 61 -2.11 -12.32 10.48
C MET A 61 -2.14 -12.41 8.95
N PRO A 62 -3.29 -12.80 8.35
CA PRO A 62 -3.49 -12.67 6.91
C PRO A 62 -3.20 -11.24 6.45
N ALA A 63 -2.52 -11.12 5.30
CA ALA A 63 -2.07 -9.85 4.76
C ALA A 63 -2.43 -9.70 3.28
N ALA A 64 -2.62 -8.46 2.86
CA ALA A 64 -2.90 -8.10 1.48
C ALA A 64 -2.20 -6.80 1.09
N THR A 65 -1.95 -6.63 -0.21
CA THR A 65 -1.51 -5.34 -0.77
C THR A 65 -2.23 -5.05 -2.09
N SER A 66 -2.46 -3.76 -2.32
CA SER A 66 -2.80 -3.16 -3.61
C SER A 66 -1.52 -2.53 -4.16
N PHE A 67 -1.03 -3.03 -5.30
CA PHE A 67 0.29 -2.69 -5.83
C PHE A 67 0.16 -2.09 -7.23
N LYS A 68 0.93 -1.07 -7.54
CA LYS A 68 0.90 -0.43 -8.84
C LYS A 68 2.20 0.31 -9.13
N HIS A 69 2.73 0.15 -10.35
CA HIS A 69 3.99 0.77 -10.77
C HIS A 69 5.15 0.47 -9.81
N VAL A 70 5.29 -0.80 -9.46
CA VAL A 70 6.35 -1.33 -8.59
C VAL A 70 6.39 -0.64 -7.22
N SER A 71 5.22 -0.25 -6.70
CA SER A 71 5.08 0.29 -5.34
C SER A 71 3.69 0.00 -4.77
N PRO A 72 3.57 -0.25 -3.46
CA PRO A 72 2.27 -0.43 -2.84
C PRO A 72 1.49 0.90 -2.79
N ALA A 73 0.29 0.91 -3.35
CA ALA A 73 -0.71 1.94 -3.09
C ALA A 73 -1.25 1.80 -1.67
N GLY A 74 -1.30 0.56 -1.17
CA GLY A 74 -1.65 0.24 0.19
C GLY A 74 -1.29 -1.21 0.54
N ALA A 75 -1.09 -1.46 1.84
CA ALA A 75 -0.84 -2.77 2.41
C ALA A 75 -1.51 -2.86 3.78
N ALA A 76 -1.99 -4.04 4.16
CA ALA A 76 -2.69 -4.22 5.43
C ALA A 76 -2.67 -5.67 5.90
N ILE A 77 -2.94 -5.83 7.18
CA ILE A 77 -3.22 -7.10 7.85
C ILE A 77 -4.68 -7.16 8.30
N ALA A 78 -5.16 -8.34 8.66
CA ALA A 78 -6.56 -8.64 8.95
C ALA A 78 -7.05 -8.11 10.33
N VAL A 79 -6.85 -6.82 10.61
CA VAL A 79 -7.47 -6.17 11.77
C VAL A 79 -8.95 -5.92 11.47
N PRO A 80 -9.89 -6.22 12.39
CA PRO A 80 -11.32 -5.99 12.17
C PRO A 80 -11.62 -4.55 11.73
N LEU A 81 -12.60 -4.39 10.84
CA LEU A 81 -13.06 -3.06 10.39
C LEU A 81 -14.03 -2.45 11.40
N SER A 82 -13.88 -1.15 11.68
CA SER A 82 -14.95 -0.38 12.30
C SER A 82 -16.12 -0.19 11.32
N GLU A 83 -17.33 0.08 11.81
CA GLU A 83 -18.50 0.40 10.97
C GLU A 83 -18.21 1.57 10.02
N GLN A 84 -17.49 2.56 10.51
CA GLN A 84 -17.09 3.75 9.76
C GLN A 84 -16.16 3.40 8.60
N LEU A 85 -15.14 2.56 8.84
CA LEU A 85 -14.23 2.07 7.79
C LEU A 85 -14.96 1.16 6.80
N ALA A 86 -15.83 0.25 7.29
CA ALA A 86 -16.62 -0.61 6.42
C ALA A 86 -17.46 0.20 5.43
N LYS A 87 -18.08 1.30 5.89
CA LYS A 87 -18.83 2.22 5.04
C LYS A 87 -17.92 2.98 4.07
N ALA A 88 -16.76 3.49 4.52
CA ALA A 88 -15.79 4.20 3.68
C ALA A 88 -15.20 3.30 2.57
N TYR A 89 -15.16 2.00 2.79
CA TYR A 89 -14.66 1.01 1.84
C TYR A 89 -15.78 0.33 1.03
N PHE A 90 -17.04 0.71 1.23
CA PHE A 90 -18.24 0.13 0.59
C PHE A 90 -18.39 -1.38 0.85
N VAL A 91 -18.12 -1.81 2.07
CA VAL A 91 -18.18 -3.22 2.49
C VAL A 91 -19.06 -3.46 3.72
N GLU A 92 -19.81 -2.47 4.18
CA GLU A 92 -20.62 -2.49 5.40
C GLU A 92 -21.66 -3.61 5.47
N ASN A 93 -22.09 -4.13 4.31
CA ASN A 93 -23.11 -5.18 4.22
C ASN A 93 -22.53 -6.53 3.76
N LEU A 94 -21.23 -6.74 3.92
CA LEU A 94 -20.55 -7.95 3.49
C LEU A 94 -20.05 -8.76 4.69
N ASP A 95 -20.23 -10.07 4.61
CA ASP A 95 -19.56 -11.01 5.50
C ASP A 95 -18.15 -11.27 4.94
N LEU A 96 -17.14 -10.67 5.58
CA LEU A 96 -15.76 -10.70 5.12
C LEU A 96 -14.94 -11.69 5.92
N SER A 97 -14.26 -12.59 5.23
CA SER A 97 -13.19 -13.40 5.83
C SER A 97 -12.01 -12.52 6.28
N PRO A 98 -11.11 -13.01 7.14
CA PRO A 98 -9.93 -12.27 7.54
C PRO A 98 -9.07 -11.81 6.34
N LEU A 99 -8.94 -12.63 5.31
CA LEU A 99 -8.20 -12.26 4.09
C LEU A 99 -8.91 -11.16 3.29
N ALA A 100 -10.24 -11.23 3.19
CA ALA A 100 -11.05 -10.20 2.56
C ALA A 100 -10.97 -8.86 3.33
N ILE A 101 -10.91 -8.89 4.67
CA ILE A 101 -10.68 -7.71 5.51
C ILE A 101 -9.32 -7.08 5.20
N ALA A 102 -8.25 -7.89 5.16
CA ALA A 102 -6.91 -7.40 4.82
C ALA A 102 -6.90 -6.73 3.43
N TYR A 103 -7.55 -7.34 2.44
CA TYR A 103 -7.66 -6.75 1.10
C TYR A 103 -8.50 -5.46 1.08
N ALA A 104 -9.64 -5.42 1.76
CA ALA A 104 -10.45 -4.21 1.86
C ALA A 104 -9.65 -3.04 2.45
N ARG A 105 -8.85 -3.30 3.50
CA ARG A 105 -7.96 -2.32 4.15
C ARG A 105 -6.81 -1.90 3.23
N ALA A 106 -6.14 -2.83 2.57
CA ALA A 106 -5.04 -2.54 1.67
C ALA A 106 -5.49 -1.63 0.51
N ARG A 107 -6.58 -1.99 -0.15
CA ARG A 107 -7.17 -1.17 -1.22
C ARG A 107 -7.75 0.13 -0.70
N GLY A 108 -8.25 0.14 0.53
CA GLY A 108 -8.83 1.29 1.20
C GLY A 108 -7.85 2.41 1.52
N ALA A 109 -6.55 2.12 1.55
CA ALA A 109 -5.48 3.09 1.82
C ALA A 109 -5.48 4.26 0.81
N ASP A 110 -5.58 3.93 -0.49
CA ASP A 110 -5.63 4.90 -1.59
C ASP A 110 -6.49 4.32 -2.72
N ARG A 111 -7.79 4.50 -2.64
CA ARG A 111 -8.74 3.89 -3.57
C ARG A 111 -8.62 4.41 -5.00
N VAL A 112 -8.18 5.67 -5.17
CA VAL A 112 -7.96 6.26 -6.50
C VAL A 112 -6.74 5.61 -7.16
N SER A 113 -5.62 5.50 -6.45
CA SER A 113 -4.42 4.83 -6.98
C SER A 113 -4.62 3.33 -7.20
N SER A 114 -5.51 2.69 -6.43
CA SER A 114 -5.80 1.26 -6.53
C SER A 114 -6.68 0.88 -7.73
N PHE A 115 -7.11 1.83 -8.56
CA PHE A 115 -7.80 1.54 -9.80
C PHE A 115 -6.83 0.89 -10.81
N GLY A 116 -7.10 -0.37 -11.21
CA GLY A 116 -6.21 -1.13 -12.08
C GLY A 116 -4.93 -1.60 -11.36
N ASP A 117 -5.02 -1.95 -10.08
CA ASP A 117 -3.93 -2.47 -9.28
C ASP A 117 -3.61 -3.94 -9.57
N TRP A 118 -2.46 -4.37 -9.07
CA TRP A 118 -2.12 -5.77 -8.87
C TRP A 118 -2.32 -6.14 -7.40
N ILE A 119 -3.01 -7.23 -7.16
CA ILE A 119 -3.35 -7.69 -5.80
C ILE A 119 -2.41 -8.81 -5.39
N ALA A 120 -1.82 -8.74 -4.19
CA ALA A 120 -1.19 -9.90 -3.58
C ALA A 120 -1.87 -10.25 -2.25
N LEU A 121 -2.02 -11.53 -2.01
CA LEU A 121 -2.67 -12.11 -0.84
C LEU A 121 -1.77 -13.16 -0.21
N SER A 122 -1.63 -13.14 1.10
CA SER A 122 -0.70 -13.99 1.84
C SER A 122 -1.18 -15.42 2.05
N ASP A 123 -2.46 -15.69 1.74
CA ASP A 123 -3.14 -16.96 1.98
C ASP A 123 -3.94 -17.40 0.74
N GLU A 124 -4.40 -18.65 0.73
CA GLU A 124 -5.32 -19.14 -0.29
C GLU A 124 -6.55 -18.24 -0.40
N VAL A 125 -6.88 -17.84 -1.61
CA VAL A 125 -8.02 -16.96 -1.88
C VAL A 125 -9.31 -17.73 -1.65
N ASP A 126 -10.09 -17.28 -0.67
CA ASP A 126 -11.42 -17.79 -0.36
C ASP A 126 -12.52 -17.12 -1.19
N GLU A 127 -13.75 -17.67 -1.10
CA GLU A 127 -14.92 -17.17 -1.83
C GLU A 127 -15.24 -15.70 -1.46
N SER A 128 -15.13 -15.33 -0.16
CA SER A 128 -15.42 -13.97 0.31
C SER A 128 -14.47 -12.96 -0.31
N THR A 129 -13.16 -13.27 -0.32
CA THR A 129 -12.11 -12.44 -0.94
C THR A 129 -12.32 -12.33 -2.45
N ALA A 130 -12.63 -13.45 -3.13
CA ALA A 130 -12.88 -13.46 -4.58
C ALA A 130 -14.08 -12.61 -4.96
N LYS A 131 -15.20 -12.67 -4.20
CA LYS A 131 -16.37 -11.82 -4.39
C LYS A 131 -16.02 -10.34 -4.25
N LEU A 132 -15.16 -9.97 -3.30
CA LEU A 132 -14.70 -8.60 -3.12
C LEU A 132 -13.83 -8.15 -4.30
N ILE A 133 -12.85 -8.95 -4.72
CA ILE A 133 -11.99 -8.66 -5.89
C ILE A 133 -12.82 -8.52 -7.18
N ARG A 134 -13.83 -9.37 -7.38
CA ARG A 134 -14.71 -9.30 -8.56
C ARG A 134 -15.38 -7.94 -8.71
N ARG A 135 -15.69 -7.28 -7.60
CA ARG A 135 -16.39 -5.98 -7.58
C ARG A 135 -15.47 -4.80 -7.93
N GLU A 136 -14.17 -4.97 -7.84
CA GLU A 136 -13.18 -3.89 -8.00
C GLU A 136 -12.49 -3.98 -9.37
N VAL A 137 -11.94 -2.86 -9.85
CA VAL A 137 -11.12 -2.86 -11.07
C VAL A 137 -9.66 -3.12 -10.67
N SER A 138 -9.14 -4.28 -11.10
CA SER A 138 -7.76 -4.72 -10.87
C SER A 138 -7.24 -5.47 -12.08
N ASP A 139 -5.93 -5.50 -12.30
CA ASP A 139 -5.29 -6.16 -13.44
C ASP A 139 -5.08 -7.64 -13.21
N GLY A 140 -4.80 -8.04 -11.98
CA GLY A 140 -4.58 -9.42 -11.62
C GLY A 140 -4.37 -9.64 -10.13
N VAL A 141 -4.16 -10.91 -9.77
CA VAL A 141 -3.93 -11.35 -8.39
C VAL A 141 -2.85 -12.43 -8.33
N ILE A 142 -2.03 -12.38 -7.29
CA ILE A 142 -1.08 -13.44 -6.92
C ILE A 142 -1.36 -13.92 -5.49
N ALA A 143 -1.40 -15.24 -5.31
CA ALA A 143 -1.65 -15.88 -4.02
C ALA A 143 -1.04 -17.31 -4.01
N PRO A 144 -0.86 -17.95 -2.84
CA PRO A 144 -0.37 -19.33 -2.75
C PRO A 144 -1.38 -20.37 -3.27
N GLY A 145 -2.65 -19.99 -3.44
CA GLY A 145 -3.70 -20.87 -3.95
C GLY A 145 -5.03 -20.14 -4.13
N PHE A 146 -5.99 -20.85 -4.71
CA PHE A 146 -7.36 -20.39 -4.92
C PHE A 146 -8.32 -21.55 -4.59
N SER A 147 -9.29 -21.33 -3.69
CA SER A 147 -10.37 -22.29 -3.51
C SER A 147 -11.14 -22.51 -4.83
N GLU A 148 -11.83 -23.61 -4.96
CA GLU A 148 -12.60 -23.91 -6.18
C GLU A 148 -13.59 -22.77 -6.49
N GLN A 149 -14.33 -22.29 -5.49
CA GLN A 149 -15.28 -21.18 -5.62
C GLN A 149 -14.58 -19.87 -6.00
N ALA A 150 -13.43 -19.58 -5.41
CA ALA A 150 -12.66 -18.39 -5.75
C ALA A 150 -12.15 -18.43 -7.19
N TYR A 151 -11.67 -19.58 -7.63
CA TYR A 151 -11.24 -19.79 -9.01
C TYR A 151 -12.37 -19.57 -10.01
N GLU A 152 -13.54 -20.16 -9.76
CA GLU A 152 -14.74 -19.97 -10.61
C GLU A 152 -15.14 -18.51 -10.73
N ILE A 153 -15.16 -17.77 -9.60
CA ILE A 153 -15.54 -16.35 -9.57
C ILE A 153 -14.54 -15.49 -10.34
N LEU A 154 -13.25 -15.69 -10.12
CA LEU A 154 -12.21 -14.82 -10.68
C LEU A 154 -11.87 -15.16 -12.12
N SER A 155 -11.93 -16.43 -12.52
CA SER A 155 -11.68 -16.84 -13.90
C SER A 155 -12.69 -16.25 -14.89
N GLN A 156 -13.90 -15.89 -14.45
CA GLN A 156 -14.90 -15.23 -15.29
C GLN A 156 -14.72 -13.70 -15.40
N LYS A 157 -13.90 -13.09 -14.51
CA LYS A 157 -13.68 -11.65 -14.51
C LYS A 157 -12.98 -11.22 -15.80
N GLN A 158 -13.26 -9.98 -16.29
CA GLN A 158 -12.71 -9.44 -17.53
C GLN A 158 -13.00 -10.35 -18.76
N ASN A 159 -14.18 -10.96 -18.82
CA ASN A 159 -14.56 -11.90 -19.88
C ASN A 159 -13.57 -13.09 -20.00
N GLY A 160 -13.17 -13.66 -18.88
CA GLY A 160 -12.27 -14.82 -18.81
C GLY A 160 -10.78 -14.50 -18.93
N ARG A 161 -10.39 -13.23 -18.94
CA ARG A 161 -8.99 -12.81 -19.16
C ARG A 161 -8.29 -12.30 -17.91
N TYR A 162 -8.96 -12.30 -16.77
CA TYR A 162 -8.38 -11.83 -15.50
C TYR A 162 -7.12 -12.62 -15.16
N CYS A 163 -6.04 -11.94 -14.83
CA CYS A 163 -4.77 -12.60 -14.58
C CYS A 163 -4.71 -13.16 -13.15
N MET A 164 -4.46 -14.47 -13.03
CA MET A 164 -4.35 -15.18 -11.76
C MET A 164 -3.04 -15.94 -11.72
N LEU A 165 -2.19 -15.64 -10.75
CA LEU A 165 -0.91 -16.31 -10.51
C LEU A 165 -0.97 -17.08 -9.19
N GLU A 166 -0.62 -18.38 -9.25
CA GLU A 166 -0.40 -19.22 -8.07
C GLU A 166 1.10 -19.31 -7.82
N VAL A 167 1.55 -18.86 -6.66
CA VAL A 167 2.96 -18.81 -6.30
C VAL A 167 3.32 -19.97 -5.39
N ASP A 168 4.53 -20.51 -5.55
CA ASP A 168 5.10 -21.46 -4.59
C ASP A 168 5.55 -20.69 -3.33
N GLU A 169 4.77 -20.81 -2.27
CA GLU A 169 5.05 -20.15 -0.99
C GLU A 169 6.37 -20.61 -0.33
N ASN A 170 6.84 -21.81 -0.68
CA ASN A 170 8.07 -22.40 -0.14
C ASN A 170 9.31 -21.98 -0.93
N TYR A 171 9.14 -21.35 -2.11
CA TYR A 171 10.28 -20.89 -2.88
C TYR A 171 11.06 -19.82 -2.11
N ILE A 172 12.38 -20.02 -2.06
CA ILE A 172 13.33 -19.08 -1.46
C ILE A 172 14.28 -18.64 -2.58
N PRO A 173 14.27 -17.33 -2.93
CA PRO A 173 15.23 -16.80 -3.90
C PRO A 173 16.68 -16.93 -3.40
N ASP A 174 17.62 -16.90 -4.32
CA ASP A 174 19.05 -16.89 -4.00
C ASP A 174 19.43 -15.74 -3.05
N ASP A 175 20.50 -15.90 -2.28
CA ASP A 175 20.97 -14.88 -1.33
C ASP A 175 21.52 -13.63 -2.01
N GLU A 176 21.78 -13.69 -3.32
CA GLU A 176 22.31 -12.60 -4.13
C GLU A 176 21.36 -12.30 -5.28
N GLU A 177 21.25 -11.02 -5.61
CA GLU A 177 20.49 -10.53 -6.75
C GLU A 177 21.37 -9.75 -7.72
N THR A 178 21.07 -9.85 -9.01
CA THR A 178 21.82 -9.18 -10.07
C THR A 178 20.90 -8.31 -10.93
N ARG A 179 21.33 -7.10 -11.18
CA ARG A 179 20.64 -6.16 -12.08
C ARG A 179 21.58 -5.76 -13.21
N THR A 180 21.08 -5.75 -14.44
CA THR A 180 21.86 -5.35 -15.60
C THR A 180 21.46 -3.96 -16.07
N ILE A 181 22.40 -3.03 -16.11
CA ILE A 181 22.20 -1.64 -16.56
C ILE A 181 23.31 -1.30 -17.56
N PHE A 182 22.94 -0.90 -18.76
CA PHE A 182 23.90 -0.55 -19.82
C PHE A 182 24.97 -1.66 -20.05
N GLY A 183 24.55 -2.93 -19.97
CA GLY A 183 25.46 -4.07 -20.08
C GLY A 183 26.29 -4.41 -18.85
N VAL A 184 26.33 -3.52 -17.84
CA VAL A 184 27.01 -3.77 -16.58
C VAL A 184 26.10 -4.56 -15.64
N LYS A 185 26.60 -5.67 -15.11
CA LYS A 185 25.93 -6.46 -14.06
C LYS A 185 26.31 -5.91 -12.69
N LEU A 186 25.33 -5.37 -11.98
CA LEU A 186 25.46 -4.97 -10.57
C LEU A 186 24.91 -6.11 -9.70
N LYS A 187 25.75 -6.62 -8.80
CA LYS A 187 25.44 -7.74 -7.92
C LYS A 187 25.49 -7.32 -6.46
N GLN A 188 24.51 -7.72 -5.68
CA GLN A 188 24.45 -7.43 -4.24
C GLN A 188 23.78 -8.57 -3.49
N GLY A 189 23.96 -8.62 -2.17
CA GLY A 189 23.15 -9.46 -1.30
C GLY A 189 21.71 -8.99 -1.29
N ARG A 190 20.77 -9.94 -1.27
CA ARG A 190 19.35 -9.65 -1.18
C ARG A 190 19.03 -8.94 0.15
N ASN A 191 18.12 -7.97 0.12
CA ASN A 191 17.67 -7.27 1.31
C ASN A 191 16.83 -8.21 2.20
N ILE A 192 17.45 -8.79 3.22
CA ILE A 192 16.81 -9.73 4.17
C ILE A 192 16.80 -9.11 5.56
N THR A 193 15.61 -8.85 6.09
CA THR A 193 15.41 -8.44 7.48
C THR A 193 15.03 -9.67 8.31
N LYS A 194 15.86 -10.04 9.28
CA LYS A 194 15.65 -11.25 10.10
C LYS A 194 14.55 -11.05 11.14
N ASN A 195 14.49 -9.88 11.76
CA ASN A 195 13.55 -9.57 12.84
C ASN A 195 13.09 -8.11 12.75
N TRP A 196 11.83 -7.91 12.38
CA TRP A 196 11.24 -6.57 12.27
C TRP A 196 10.99 -5.92 13.64
N HIS A 197 10.72 -6.70 14.68
CA HIS A 197 10.53 -6.18 16.03
C HIS A 197 11.81 -5.54 16.60
N GLU A 198 12.99 -6.06 16.26
CA GLU A 198 14.27 -5.46 16.68
C GLU A 198 14.50 -4.09 16.06
N GLN A 199 13.96 -3.84 14.85
CA GLN A 199 14.13 -2.57 14.13
C GLN A 199 13.48 -1.37 14.81
N ILE A 200 12.58 -1.60 15.77
CA ILE A 200 11.80 -0.55 16.45
C ILE A 200 12.15 -0.38 17.94
N GLN A 201 13.11 -1.16 18.47
CA GLN A 201 13.37 -1.18 19.92
C GLN A 201 14.28 -0.04 20.39
N ASN A 202 15.12 0.53 19.52
CA ASN A 202 16.03 1.59 19.91
C ASN A 202 15.34 2.95 19.95
N VAL A 203 14.53 3.18 20.99
CA VAL A 203 13.80 4.44 21.19
C VAL A 203 14.76 5.52 21.71
N VAL A 204 14.88 6.63 20.98
CA VAL A 204 15.84 7.72 21.24
C VAL A 204 15.23 8.98 21.83
N THR A 205 13.92 9.21 21.68
CA THR A 205 13.19 10.37 22.23
C THR A 205 13.00 10.30 23.74
N ALA A 206 12.63 11.43 24.37
CA ALA A 206 12.29 11.50 25.80
C ALA A 206 11.10 10.62 26.15
N ASN A 207 10.03 10.65 25.32
CA ASN A 207 8.91 9.72 25.43
C ASN A 207 9.37 8.32 24.97
N LYS A 208 9.25 7.32 25.86
CA LYS A 208 9.65 5.93 25.60
C LYS A 208 8.46 4.98 25.40
N ILE A 209 7.23 5.52 25.41
CA ILE A 209 6.02 4.71 25.32
C ILE A 209 5.83 4.25 23.88
N LEU A 210 5.83 2.93 23.67
CA LEU A 210 5.63 2.30 22.35
C LEU A 210 4.62 1.13 22.51
N PRO A 211 3.31 1.42 22.48
CA PRO A 211 2.25 0.41 22.61
C PRO A 211 2.31 -0.65 21.51
N ASP A 212 1.76 -1.85 21.79
CA ASP A 212 1.74 -2.95 20.82
C ASP A 212 1.06 -2.57 19.49
N SER A 213 0.02 -1.75 19.55
CA SER A 213 -0.63 -1.21 18.33
C SER A 213 0.33 -0.36 17.50
N ALA A 214 1.12 0.49 18.13
CA ALA A 214 2.11 1.32 17.45
C ALA A 214 3.28 0.48 16.92
N GLN A 215 3.75 -0.53 17.68
CA GLN A 215 4.78 -1.46 17.21
C GLN A 215 4.32 -2.19 15.95
N ARG A 216 3.08 -2.73 15.96
CA ARG A 216 2.46 -3.36 14.81
C ARG A 216 2.43 -2.42 13.59
N ASP A 217 1.98 -1.18 13.78
CA ASP A 217 1.80 -0.22 12.69
C ASP A 217 3.16 0.27 12.14
N LEU A 218 4.18 0.43 13.00
CA LEU A 218 5.56 0.70 12.54
C LEU A 218 6.13 -0.46 11.73
N ILE A 219 5.85 -1.72 12.09
CA ILE A 219 6.27 -2.90 11.34
C ILE A 219 5.57 -2.95 9.98
N VAL A 220 4.27 -2.70 9.93
CA VAL A 220 3.52 -2.58 8.65
C VAL A 220 4.14 -1.52 7.75
N ALA A 221 4.46 -0.34 8.30
CA ALA A 221 5.08 0.74 7.55
C ALA A 221 6.48 0.39 7.05
N LEU A 222 7.36 -0.20 7.89
CA LEU A 222 8.71 -0.59 7.49
C LEU A 222 8.72 -1.65 6.39
N ILE A 223 7.89 -2.70 6.52
CA ILE A 223 7.78 -3.75 5.50
C ILE A 223 7.27 -3.15 4.19
N THR A 224 6.29 -2.25 4.26
CA THR A 224 5.78 -1.56 3.08
C THR A 224 6.87 -0.75 2.37
N LEU A 225 7.71 -0.02 3.12
CA LEU A 225 8.81 0.77 2.56
C LEU A 225 9.88 -0.07 1.89
N LYS A 226 10.16 -1.27 2.39
CA LYS A 226 11.12 -2.19 1.77
C LYS A 226 10.78 -2.49 0.30
N PHE A 227 9.51 -2.39 -0.08
CA PHE A 227 8.99 -2.64 -1.43
C PHE A 227 8.43 -1.37 -2.08
N THR A 228 8.77 -0.19 -1.56
CA THR A 228 8.37 1.11 -2.10
C THR A 228 9.57 1.81 -2.74
N GLN A 229 9.39 2.31 -3.96
CA GLN A 229 10.44 3.04 -4.68
C GLN A 229 10.93 4.25 -3.87
N SER A 230 12.24 4.35 -3.72
CA SER A 230 12.89 5.40 -2.92
C SER A 230 13.01 6.74 -3.67
N ASN A 231 13.12 7.86 -2.94
CA ASN A 231 12.90 7.98 -1.50
C ASN A 231 11.44 7.72 -1.16
N SER A 232 11.21 7.20 0.02
CA SER A 232 9.83 6.89 0.44
C SER A 232 9.58 7.11 1.94
N ILE A 233 8.32 7.46 2.24
CA ILE A 233 7.74 7.61 3.59
C ILE A 233 6.41 6.86 3.60
N CYS A 234 6.16 6.11 4.66
CA CYS A 234 4.91 5.40 4.85
C CYS A 234 4.25 5.80 6.18
N PHE A 235 2.95 6.13 6.14
CA PHE A 235 2.10 6.32 7.32
C PHE A 235 1.20 5.10 7.46
N ALA A 236 1.14 4.54 8.66
CA ALA A 236 0.30 3.40 8.99
C ALA A 236 -0.53 3.65 10.25
N TYR A 237 -1.70 3.06 10.31
CA TYR A 237 -2.62 3.16 11.43
C TYR A 237 -3.54 1.94 11.46
N ASP A 238 -3.74 1.39 12.64
CA ASP A 238 -4.65 0.25 12.88
C ASP A 238 -4.43 -0.93 11.93
N GLY A 239 -3.16 -1.33 11.73
CA GLY A 239 -2.78 -2.49 10.93
C GLY A 239 -2.81 -2.28 9.41
N GLN A 240 -2.90 -1.04 8.94
CA GLN A 240 -2.88 -0.73 7.51
C GLN A 240 -2.06 0.51 7.18
N VAL A 241 -1.54 0.57 5.97
CA VAL A 241 -1.04 1.79 5.36
C VAL A 241 -2.21 2.75 5.14
N ILE A 242 -2.00 4.02 5.49
CA ILE A 242 -2.97 5.10 5.26
C ILE A 242 -2.43 6.18 4.32
N GLY A 243 -1.12 6.17 4.08
CA GLY A 243 -0.48 7.06 3.11
C GLY A 243 0.93 6.59 2.79
N ASN A 244 1.24 6.41 1.52
CA ASN A 244 2.55 6.02 1.02
C ASN A 244 3.05 7.06 0.01
N GLY A 245 4.19 7.70 0.31
CA GLY A 245 4.86 8.67 -0.56
C GLY A 245 6.10 8.04 -1.17
N ALA A 246 6.01 7.65 -2.45
CA ALA A 246 7.02 6.88 -3.18
C ALA A 246 7.76 7.73 -4.22
N GLY A 247 9.02 7.37 -4.50
CA GLY A 247 9.76 7.79 -5.70
C GLY A 247 10.10 9.27 -5.78
N GLN A 248 10.22 9.98 -4.66
CA GLN A 248 10.54 11.41 -4.65
C GLN A 248 12.05 11.65 -4.43
N GLN A 249 12.62 12.65 -5.12
CA GLN A 249 14.03 13.01 -4.95
C GLN A 249 14.31 13.74 -3.63
N SER A 250 13.28 14.29 -2.96
CA SER A 250 13.41 14.96 -1.68
C SER A 250 12.58 14.27 -0.59
N ARG A 251 13.17 14.05 0.58
CA ARG A 251 12.50 13.42 1.74
C ARG A 251 11.24 14.18 2.13
N ILE A 252 11.28 15.50 2.19
CA ILE A 252 10.11 16.31 2.55
C ILE A 252 8.96 16.16 1.54
N HIS A 253 9.26 15.95 0.26
CA HIS A 253 8.23 15.69 -0.75
C HIS A 253 7.55 14.34 -0.52
N CYS A 254 8.31 13.30 -0.12
CA CYS A 254 7.72 12.03 0.30
C CYS A 254 6.78 12.20 1.50
N THR A 255 7.24 12.93 2.52
CA THR A 255 6.46 13.17 3.74
C THR A 255 5.18 13.95 3.45
N ARG A 256 5.25 14.97 2.59
CA ARG A 256 4.07 15.72 2.15
C ARG A 256 3.08 14.86 1.38
N LEU A 257 3.58 14.03 0.46
CA LEU A 257 2.75 13.13 -0.33
C LEU A 257 2.07 12.07 0.54
N ALA A 258 2.85 11.37 1.39
CA ALA A 258 2.31 10.40 2.34
C ALA A 258 1.27 11.01 3.28
N GLY A 259 1.61 12.18 3.87
CA GLY A 259 0.70 12.89 4.76
C GLY A 259 -0.58 13.37 4.07
N SER A 260 -0.49 13.86 2.83
CA SER A 260 -1.69 14.26 2.08
C SER A 260 -2.61 13.07 1.77
N LYS A 261 -2.04 11.91 1.44
CA LYS A 261 -2.82 10.67 1.26
C LYS A 261 -3.46 10.21 2.57
N ALA A 262 -2.74 10.25 3.69
CA ALA A 262 -3.26 9.93 5.02
C ALA A 262 -4.40 10.87 5.42
N ASP A 263 -4.26 12.16 5.16
CA ASP A 263 -5.30 13.17 5.42
C ASP A 263 -6.57 12.86 4.61
N ILE A 264 -6.44 12.53 3.31
CA ILE A 264 -7.55 12.12 2.45
C ILE A 264 -8.19 10.83 2.97
N TRP A 265 -7.37 9.82 3.35
CA TRP A 265 -7.87 8.57 3.92
C TRP A 265 -8.76 8.83 5.15
N TYR A 266 -8.35 9.74 6.04
CA TYR A 266 -9.12 10.06 7.24
C TYR A 266 -10.35 10.94 6.92
N LEU A 267 -10.24 11.88 6.00
CA LEU A 267 -11.35 12.70 5.53
C LEU A 267 -12.44 11.89 4.79
N ARG A 268 -12.08 10.76 4.16
CA ARG A 268 -13.08 9.83 3.59
C ARG A 268 -14.03 9.25 4.63
N GLN A 269 -13.64 9.27 5.91
CA GLN A 269 -14.43 8.80 7.04
C GLN A 269 -15.25 9.91 7.70
N HIS A 270 -15.13 11.16 7.23
CA HIS A 270 -15.93 12.26 7.74
C HIS A 270 -17.44 12.01 7.48
N PRO A 271 -18.36 12.29 8.43
CA PRO A 271 -19.80 12.04 8.25
C PRO A 271 -20.37 12.60 6.95
N ASN A 272 -19.98 13.81 6.54
CA ASN A 272 -20.44 14.40 5.29
C ASN A 272 -19.93 13.63 4.06
N THR A 273 -18.73 13.06 4.11
CA THR A 273 -18.19 12.22 3.03
C THR A 273 -18.92 10.88 2.95
N LEU A 274 -19.17 10.25 4.11
CA LEU A 274 -19.87 8.97 4.19
C LEU A 274 -21.35 9.04 3.78
N ASN A 275 -21.96 10.23 3.80
CA ASN A 275 -23.36 10.47 3.48
C ASN A 275 -23.56 11.20 2.15
N LEU A 276 -22.56 11.17 1.24
CA LEU A 276 -22.71 11.72 -0.11
C LEU A 276 -23.81 11.01 -0.89
N ASP A 277 -24.73 11.79 -1.48
CA ASP A 277 -25.90 11.32 -2.24
C ASP A 277 -25.53 11.17 -3.72
N PHE A 278 -24.92 10.03 -4.06
CA PHE A 278 -24.47 9.76 -5.42
C PHE A 278 -25.63 9.48 -6.39
N GLY A 279 -25.46 9.89 -7.64
CA GLY A 279 -26.38 9.53 -8.72
C GLY A 279 -26.47 8.00 -8.90
N GLU A 280 -27.67 7.50 -9.22
CA GLU A 280 -28.00 6.06 -9.25
C GLU A 280 -27.12 5.22 -10.21
N ARG A 281 -26.55 5.85 -11.25
CA ARG A 281 -25.78 5.16 -12.31
C ARG A 281 -24.28 5.11 -12.04
N LEU A 282 -23.78 5.71 -10.95
CA LEU A 282 -22.35 5.73 -10.69
C LEU A 282 -21.84 4.39 -10.16
N GLY A 283 -20.85 3.84 -10.87
CA GLY A 283 -20.05 2.73 -10.41
C GLY A 283 -19.09 3.13 -9.26
N ARG A 284 -18.36 2.16 -8.71
CA ARG A 284 -17.40 2.43 -7.62
C ARG A 284 -16.27 3.37 -8.02
N PRO A 285 -15.61 3.20 -9.18
CA PRO A 285 -14.55 4.12 -9.59
C PRO A 285 -15.01 5.55 -9.69
N GLU A 286 -16.21 5.77 -10.24
CA GLU A 286 -16.80 7.10 -10.36
C GLU A 286 -17.13 7.69 -8.99
N LYS A 287 -17.60 6.86 -8.04
CA LYS A 287 -17.83 7.29 -6.65
C LYS A 287 -16.52 7.65 -5.95
N ASP A 288 -15.45 6.88 -6.15
CA ASP A 288 -14.13 7.19 -5.60
C ASP A 288 -13.59 8.52 -6.14
N ASN A 289 -13.74 8.78 -7.45
CA ASN A 289 -13.38 10.06 -8.07
C ASN A 289 -14.25 11.22 -7.56
N ALA A 290 -15.55 10.99 -7.36
CA ALA A 290 -16.45 12.00 -6.82
C ALA A 290 -16.11 12.37 -5.37
N ILE A 291 -15.70 11.38 -4.55
CA ILE A 291 -15.19 11.61 -3.20
C ILE A 291 -13.86 12.38 -3.23
N ASP A 292 -12.95 12.00 -4.11
CA ASP A 292 -11.68 12.72 -4.29
C ASP A 292 -11.95 14.20 -4.63
N GLY A 293 -12.81 14.47 -5.60
CA GLY A 293 -13.23 15.83 -5.94
C GLY A 293 -13.95 16.56 -4.81
N PHE A 294 -14.68 15.86 -3.93
CA PHE A 294 -15.29 16.46 -2.73
C PHE A 294 -14.25 16.95 -1.72
N LEU A 295 -13.13 16.22 -1.61
CA LEU A 295 -12.08 16.47 -0.62
C LEU A 295 -10.97 17.40 -1.12
N ARG A 296 -10.80 17.57 -2.43
CA ARG A 296 -9.83 18.49 -3.03
C ARG A 296 -10.30 19.95 -2.92
N ASP A 297 -9.33 20.88 -2.92
CA ASP A 297 -9.56 22.34 -2.87
C ASP A 297 -9.16 23.02 -4.19
N ASP A 298 -8.62 22.26 -5.18
CA ASP A 298 -7.98 22.77 -6.39
C ASP A 298 -8.73 22.42 -7.69
N LEU A 299 -10.03 22.10 -7.62
CA LEU A 299 -10.81 21.88 -8.82
C LEU A 299 -10.96 23.16 -9.64
N SER A 300 -10.69 23.05 -10.94
CA SER A 300 -11.02 24.14 -11.88
C SER A 300 -12.55 24.33 -11.96
N PRO A 301 -13.03 25.50 -12.42
CA PRO A 301 -14.47 25.72 -12.59
C PRO A 301 -15.16 24.70 -13.50
N GLU A 302 -14.46 24.19 -14.51
CA GLU A 302 -14.98 23.19 -15.43
C GLU A 302 -15.04 21.80 -14.76
N GLU A 303 -13.99 21.40 -14.02
CA GLU A 303 -14.02 20.17 -13.22
C GLU A 303 -15.13 20.21 -12.18
N ASP A 304 -15.38 21.35 -11.54
CA ASP A 304 -16.44 21.52 -10.56
C ASP A 304 -17.85 21.33 -11.17
N LEU A 305 -18.06 21.82 -12.38
CA LEU A 305 -19.33 21.60 -13.11
C LEU A 305 -19.57 20.14 -13.41
N ILE A 306 -18.54 19.41 -13.87
CA ILE A 306 -18.60 17.97 -14.16
C ILE A 306 -18.80 17.17 -12.87
N TRP A 307 -18.02 17.51 -11.83
CA TRP A 307 -18.09 16.85 -10.53
C TRP A 307 -19.49 16.92 -9.89
N LYS A 308 -20.18 18.06 -10.00
CA LYS A 308 -21.56 18.22 -9.49
C LYS A 308 -22.56 17.26 -10.10
N GLN A 309 -22.33 16.79 -11.33
CA GLN A 309 -23.17 15.82 -12.02
C GLN A 309 -23.10 14.40 -11.42
N SER A 310 -22.11 14.16 -10.55
CA SER A 310 -21.96 12.88 -9.85
C SER A 310 -22.97 12.67 -8.73
N PHE A 311 -23.79 13.66 -8.40
CA PHE A 311 -24.69 13.63 -7.25
C PHE A 311 -26.14 13.90 -7.67
N ASN A 312 -27.10 13.32 -6.94
CA ASN A 312 -28.51 13.68 -7.09
C ASN A 312 -28.72 15.12 -6.66
N ASN A 313 -28.09 15.53 -5.54
CA ASN A 313 -27.99 16.90 -5.10
C ASN A 313 -26.52 17.20 -4.80
N ALA A 314 -25.93 18.16 -5.52
CA ALA A 314 -24.53 18.51 -5.36
C ALA A 314 -24.25 18.99 -3.92
N PRO A 315 -23.34 18.33 -3.18
CA PRO A 315 -23.06 18.67 -1.80
C PRO A 315 -22.24 19.95 -1.68
N THR A 316 -22.40 20.65 -0.56
CA THR A 316 -21.45 21.69 -0.16
C THR A 316 -20.16 21.04 0.33
N ARG A 317 -19.02 21.41 -0.23
CA ARG A 317 -17.71 20.90 0.18
C ARG A 317 -17.36 21.27 1.61
N LEU A 318 -16.50 20.46 2.24
CA LEU A 318 -15.93 20.78 3.53
C LEU A 318 -15.03 22.01 3.40
N SER A 319 -15.23 22.99 4.26
CA SER A 319 -14.29 24.12 4.35
C SER A 319 -12.92 23.66 4.87
N PRO A 320 -11.83 24.42 4.60
CA PRO A 320 -10.52 24.11 5.17
C PRO A 320 -10.53 23.96 6.70
N ASP A 321 -11.30 24.81 7.39
CA ASP A 321 -11.46 24.73 8.85
C ASP A 321 -12.18 23.46 9.29
N ALA A 322 -13.21 23.03 8.57
CA ALA A 322 -13.92 21.78 8.88
C ALA A 322 -13.01 20.55 8.65
N LYS A 323 -12.24 20.55 7.56
CA LYS A 323 -11.22 19.51 7.32
C LYS A 323 -10.19 19.48 8.43
N ARG A 324 -9.64 20.65 8.83
CA ARG A 324 -8.62 20.71 9.88
C ARG A 324 -9.15 20.22 11.22
N LYS A 325 -10.35 20.64 11.62
CA LYS A 325 -11.00 20.18 12.86
C LYS A 325 -11.18 18.65 12.88
N TRP A 326 -11.51 18.05 11.75
CA TRP A 326 -11.62 16.60 11.65
C TRP A 326 -10.24 15.92 11.73
N LEU A 327 -9.26 16.42 10.99
CA LEU A 327 -7.90 15.91 11.01
C LEU A 327 -7.22 16.01 12.37
N ASP A 328 -7.57 17.01 13.18
CA ASP A 328 -7.07 17.18 14.54
C ASP A 328 -7.61 16.11 15.53
N THR A 329 -8.59 15.31 15.11
CA THR A 329 -9.13 14.24 15.97
C THR A 329 -8.37 12.91 15.83
N ILE A 330 -7.55 12.73 14.78
CA ILE A 330 -6.72 11.51 14.65
C ILE A 330 -5.43 11.65 15.45
N SER A 331 -5.03 10.57 16.11
CA SER A 331 -3.77 10.47 16.85
C SER A 331 -3.29 9.02 16.84
N GLY A 332 -2.03 8.79 17.19
CA GLY A 332 -1.47 7.45 17.24
C GLY A 332 -1.02 6.90 15.88
N VAL A 333 -0.93 7.75 14.86
CA VAL A 333 -0.41 7.35 13.55
C VAL A 333 1.08 7.04 13.65
N ALA A 334 1.50 5.94 13.00
CA ALA A 334 2.88 5.53 12.86
C ALA A 334 3.46 6.04 11.52
N MET A 335 4.72 6.49 11.53
CA MET A 335 5.47 6.89 10.35
C MET A 335 6.78 6.13 10.28
N ALA A 336 7.11 5.57 9.11
CA ALA A 336 8.42 5.02 8.79
C ALA A 336 9.07 5.77 7.64
N SER A 337 10.42 5.85 7.66
CA SER A 337 11.25 6.41 6.60
C SER A 337 12.26 5.37 6.11
N ASP A 338 12.41 5.21 4.79
CA ASP A 338 13.35 4.26 4.19
C ASP A 338 14.83 4.66 4.36
N ALA A 339 15.10 5.93 4.68
CA ALA A 339 16.43 6.44 5.06
C ALA A 339 16.31 7.52 6.14
N PHE A 340 17.44 8.09 6.55
CA PHE A 340 17.45 9.14 7.58
C PHE A 340 16.61 10.35 7.20
N ILE A 341 15.98 10.97 8.18
CA ILE A 341 15.23 12.22 8.06
C ILE A 341 16.23 13.39 8.19
N PRO A 342 16.41 14.22 7.14
CA PRO A 342 17.46 15.24 7.14
C PRO A 342 17.10 16.51 7.92
N PHE A 343 15.82 16.85 8.08
CA PHE A 343 15.35 18.09 8.67
C PHE A 343 14.05 17.91 9.44
N ARG A 344 13.85 18.75 10.45
CA ARG A 344 12.69 18.74 11.32
C ARG A 344 11.33 18.98 10.61
N ASP A 345 11.33 19.65 9.45
CA ASP A 345 10.13 19.94 8.68
C ASP A 345 9.34 18.68 8.30
N ASN A 346 10.01 17.53 8.20
CA ASN A 346 9.37 16.24 8.03
C ASN A 346 8.52 15.86 9.25
N ILE A 347 9.03 16.11 10.46
CA ILE A 347 8.31 15.84 11.71
C ILE A 347 7.16 16.83 11.88
N ASP A 348 7.40 18.13 11.60
CA ASP A 348 6.36 19.16 11.64
C ASP A 348 5.19 18.80 10.70
N ARG A 349 5.48 18.32 9.45
CA ARG A 349 4.43 17.85 8.52
C ARG A 349 3.71 16.60 9.02
N ALA A 350 4.45 15.64 9.55
CA ALA A 350 3.90 14.38 10.05
C ALA A 350 2.95 14.59 11.24
N TYR A 351 3.29 15.52 12.14
CA TYR A 351 2.46 15.90 13.27
C TYR A 351 1.06 16.34 12.85
N MET A 352 0.94 17.09 11.77
CA MET A 352 -0.35 17.58 11.23
C MET A 352 -1.28 16.44 10.77
N SER A 353 -0.75 15.24 10.52
CA SER A 353 -1.52 14.05 10.17
C SER A 353 -1.65 13.04 11.33
N GLY A 354 -1.47 13.50 12.59
CA GLY A 354 -1.67 12.70 13.79
C GLY A 354 -0.56 11.71 14.10
N VAL A 355 0.63 11.86 13.51
CA VAL A 355 1.77 10.99 13.80
C VAL A 355 2.24 11.18 15.24
N GLN A 356 2.37 10.07 15.95
CA GLN A 356 2.94 10.00 17.31
C GLN A 356 4.12 9.05 17.40
N PHE A 357 4.25 8.12 16.46
CA PHE A 357 5.29 7.10 16.46
C PHE A 357 6.10 7.17 15.17
N VAL A 358 7.43 7.24 15.28
CA VAL A 358 8.32 7.41 14.14
C VAL A 358 9.42 6.35 14.17
N VAL A 359 9.77 5.80 13.01
CA VAL A 359 10.97 4.98 12.84
C VAL A 359 11.75 5.44 11.62
N GLN A 360 13.06 5.57 11.78
CA GLN A 360 14.02 5.87 10.71
C GLN A 360 15.36 5.16 10.98
N PRO A 361 16.23 5.00 9.97
CA PRO A 361 17.52 4.37 10.19
C PRO A 361 18.47 5.16 11.12
N GLY A 362 18.38 6.50 11.12
CA GLY A 362 19.41 7.36 11.71
C GLY A 362 20.65 7.48 10.83
N GLY A 363 21.71 8.14 11.35
CA GLY A 363 22.99 8.35 10.66
C GLY A 363 23.09 9.71 9.96
N SER A 364 22.16 10.63 10.21
CA SER A 364 22.27 12.02 9.80
C SER A 364 23.05 12.84 10.82
N VAL A 365 23.85 13.80 10.36
CA VAL A 365 24.47 14.81 11.24
C VAL A 365 23.43 15.69 11.97
N ARG A 366 22.15 15.58 11.59
CA ARG A 366 21.04 16.33 12.19
C ARG A 366 20.07 15.44 12.96
N ASP A 367 20.45 14.21 13.30
CA ASP A 367 19.58 13.31 14.06
C ASP A 367 19.13 13.94 15.39
N GLU A 368 20.02 14.67 16.08
CA GLU A 368 19.69 15.36 17.34
C GLU A 368 18.57 16.43 17.13
N ASP A 369 18.64 17.20 16.04
CA ASP A 369 17.61 18.21 15.71
C ASP A 369 16.24 17.55 15.43
N VAL A 370 16.25 16.40 14.76
CA VAL A 370 15.04 15.64 14.41
C VAL A 370 14.43 14.96 15.64
N VAL A 371 15.27 14.39 16.52
CA VAL A 371 14.83 13.82 17.81
C VAL A 371 14.23 14.91 18.68
N LYS A 372 14.87 16.08 18.79
CA LYS A 372 14.34 17.22 19.53
C LYS A 372 13.00 17.73 18.96
N ALA A 373 12.82 17.67 17.64
CA ALA A 373 11.53 18.01 17.05
C ALA A 373 10.43 17.01 17.49
N CYS A 374 10.73 15.71 17.53
CA CYS A 374 9.83 14.70 18.07
C CYS A 374 9.50 14.95 19.55
N ASP A 375 10.51 15.27 20.37
CA ASP A 375 10.32 15.57 21.79
C ASP A 375 9.40 16.79 22.00
N ASN A 376 9.54 17.84 21.17
CA ASN A 376 8.66 19.00 21.22
C ASN A 376 7.19 18.69 21.00
N TYR A 377 6.87 17.62 20.26
CA TYR A 377 5.52 17.14 19.99
C TYR A 377 5.13 15.94 20.87
N GLY A 378 5.99 15.51 21.81
CA GLY A 378 5.73 14.35 22.66
C GLY A 378 5.71 13.01 21.91
N MET A 379 6.27 12.96 20.71
CA MET A 379 6.34 11.74 19.88
C MET A 379 7.37 10.75 20.43
N THR A 380 7.20 9.48 20.06
CA THR A 380 8.19 8.42 20.27
C THR A 380 8.91 8.13 18.96
N MET A 381 10.25 8.21 18.93
CA MET A 381 11.06 7.87 17.77
C MET A 381 12.02 6.73 18.07
N SER A 382 12.08 5.76 17.17
CA SER A 382 13.07 4.67 17.16
C SER A 382 14.06 4.83 15.99
N LEU A 383 15.32 4.41 16.20
CA LEU A 383 16.32 4.29 15.16
C LEU A 383 16.52 2.81 14.81
N SER A 384 16.18 2.44 13.57
CA SER A 384 16.30 1.05 13.09
C SER A 384 17.74 0.64 12.74
N GLY A 385 18.61 1.59 12.44
CA GLY A 385 19.96 1.32 11.93
C GLY A 385 19.98 0.70 10.51
N THR A 386 18.83 0.48 9.90
CA THR A 386 18.71 -0.21 8.60
C THR A 386 18.07 0.68 7.56
N ARG A 387 18.79 0.98 6.48
CA ARG A 387 18.28 1.68 5.31
C ARG A 387 17.55 0.69 4.40
N LEU A 388 16.38 1.11 3.89
CA LEU A 388 15.46 0.27 3.10
C LEU A 388 15.31 0.77 1.65
N PHE A 389 16.35 1.32 1.04
CA PHE A 389 16.26 1.77 -0.35
C PHE A 389 15.86 0.66 -1.31
N HIS A 390 14.92 0.98 -2.19
CA HIS A 390 14.40 0.13 -3.25
C HIS A 390 14.36 0.92 -4.56
N HIS A 391 15.02 0.38 -5.60
CA HIS A 391 15.13 1.01 -6.93
C HIS A 391 14.85 0.03 -8.06
#